data_9a335114f7c9b44a2a18aa3dbc88d70e
#
_entry.id   9a335114f7c9b44a2a18aa3dbc88d70e
#
_cell.length_a   1.000
_cell.length_b   1.000
_cell.length_c   1.000
_cell.angle_alpha   90.00
_cell.angle_beta   90.00
_cell.angle_gamma   90.00
#
_symmetry.space_group_name_H-M   'P 1'
#
loop_
_entity.id
_entity.type
_entity.pdbx_description
1 polymer ?
#
loop_
_entity_poly.entity_id
_entity_poly.type
_entity_poly.pdbx_seq_one_letter_code
_entity_poly.pdbx_strand_id
1 'polypeptide(L)'
;MNLKNEIIKLKEELDVTLVAHFYQRDEVFELADITGDSLELAKKVMLTDSKYIVFCGVGFMGESVKVMSPEKTVLMPKIACCAMARMIDEGYFEQNLKKINEAGIPNENILPITYINSSAAVKA
;
A
#
# COMPACT_ATOMS: atom_id res chain seq x y z
N MET A 1 11.61 7.87 29.44
CA MET A 1 12.08 6.89 28.42
C MET A 1 11.94 7.56 27.07
N ASN A 2 12.95 7.52 26.22
CA ASN A 2 12.85 8.17 24.89
C ASN A 2 12.12 7.20 23.94
N LEU A 3 10.94 7.59 23.47
CA LEU A 3 10.09 6.79 22.57
C LEU A 3 10.85 6.29 21.32
N LYS A 4 11.75 7.10 20.77
CA LYS A 4 12.59 6.74 19.63
C LYS A 4 13.47 5.51 19.95
N ASN A 5 14.11 5.51 21.10
CA ASN A 5 14.96 4.38 21.51
C ASN A 5 14.14 3.12 21.77
N GLU A 6 12.93 3.27 22.28
CA GLU A 6 12.02 2.14 22.49
C GLU A 6 11.58 1.50 21.16
N ILE A 7 11.24 2.33 20.16
CA ILE A 7 10.88 1.85 18.82
C ILE A 7 12.07 1.10 18.20
N ILE A 8 13.27 1.66 18.26
CA ILE A 8 14.48 1.00 17.72
C ILE A 8 14.68 -0.37 18.37
N LYS A 9 14.60 -0.43 19.70
CA LYS A 9 14.72 -1.68 20.45
C LYS A 9 13.68 -2.72 20.04
N LEU A 10 12.40 -2.32 19.92
CA LEU A 10 11.32 -3.22 19.52
C LEU A 10 11.46 -3.71 18.08
N LYS A 11 11.98 -2.88 17.16
CA LYS A 11 12.28 -3.30 15.78
C LYS A 11 13.28 -4.46 15.75
N GLU A 12 14.34 -4.35 16.55
CA GLU A 12 15.37 -5.39 16.65
C GLU A 12 14.85 -6.66 17.33
N GLU A 13 14.16 -6.51 18.47
CA GLU A 13 13.65 -7.64 19.26
C GLU A 13 12.59 -8.47 18.52
N LEU A 14 11.78 -7.82 17.67
CA LEU A 14 10.66 -8.45 16.96
C LEU A 14 10.95 -8.74 15.50
N ASP A 15 12.15 -8.46 15.02
CA ASP A 15 12.55 -8.58 13.61
C ASP A 15 11.56 -7.87 12.67
N VAL A 16 11.32 -6.58 12.93
CA VAL A 16 10.38 -5.74 12.20
C VAL A 16 11.11 -4.82 11.24
N THR A 17 10.71 -4.80 9.98
CA THR A 17 11.09 -3.75 9.04
C THR A 17 10.08 -2.61 9.07
N LEU A 18 10.53 -1.40 9.41
CA LEU A 18 9.73 -0.19 9.36
C LEU A 18 9.90 0.50 8.00
N VAL A 19 8.80 0.69 7.32
CA VAL A 19 8.74 1.26 5.97
C VAL A 19 7.99 2.58 6.00
N ALA A 20 8.55 3.64 5.44
CA ALA A 20 7.94 4.97 5.43
C ALA A 20 7.92 5.59 4.03
N HIS A 21 6.74 6.08 3.63
CA HIS A 21 6.59 6.87 2.41
C HIS A 21 7.21 8.26 2.58
N PHE A 22 7.69 8.86 1.50
CA PHE A 22 8.34 10.18 1.49
C PHE A 22 7.54 11.32 2.15
N TYR A 23 6.22 11.21 2.25
CA TYR A 23 5.37 12.24 2.87
C TYR A 23 5.22 12.09 4.38
N GLN A 24 5.91 11.12 5.00
CA GLN A 24 5.91 10.99 6.45
C GLN A 24 6.71 12.13 7.10
N ARG A 25 6.38 12.42 8.37
CA ARG A 25 7.15 13.38 9.17
C ARG A 25 8.57 12.89 9.39
N ASP A 26 9.49 13.82 9.55
CA ASP A 26 10.92 13.51 9.73
C ASP A 26 11.16 12.51 10.87
N GLU A 27 10.42 12.63 11.98
CA GLU A 27 10.57 11.72 13.12
C GLU A 27 10.24 10.27 12.81
N VAL A 28 9.31 10.03 11.87
CA VAL A 28 8.96 8.68 11.38
C VAL A 28 9.98 8.24 10.33
N PHE A 29 10.33 9.15 9.43
CA PHE A 29 11.26 8.90 8.34
C PHE A 29 12.65 8.48 8.84
N GLU A 30 13.14 9.13 9.90
CA GLU A 30 14.42 8.81 10.55
C GLU A 30 14.48 7.42 11.20
N LEU A 31 13.32 6.83 11.53
CA LEU A 31 13.22 5.50 12.12
C LEU A 31 13.05 4.39 11.09
N ALA A 32 12.75 4.76 9.84
CA ALA A 32 12.46 3.81 8.78
C ALA A 32 13.72 3.10 8.27
N ASP A 33 13.60 1.81 8.03
CA ASP A 33 14.62 0.99 7.38
C ASP A 33 14.56 1.16 5.86
N ILE A 34 13.35 1.38 5.34
CA ILE A 34 13.09 1.54 3.92
C ILE A 34 12.22 2.78 3.70
N THR A 35 12.67 3.63 2.78
CA THR A 35 11.93 4.81 2.36
C THR A 35 11.80 4.83 0.83
N GLY A 36 10.75 5.48 0.33
CA GLY A 36 10.52 5.55 -1.11
C GLY A 36 9.11 6.02 -1.48
N ASP A 37 8.77 5.86 -2.75
CA ASP A 37 7.41 6.03 -3.26
C ASP A 37 6.58 4.75 -3.14
N SER A 38 5.31 4.82 -3.58
CA SER A 38 4.32 3.75 -3.40
C SER A 38 4.75 2.40 -3.98
N LEU A 39 5.19 2.36 -5.24
CA LEU A 39 5.56 1.12 -5.93
C LEU A 39 6.96 0.66 -5.53
N GLU A 40 7.87 1.61 -5.38
CA GLU A 40 9.24 1.35 -4.95
C GLU A 40 9.28 0.66 -3.58
N LEU A 41 8.46 1.15 -2.62
CA LEU A 41 8.37 0.56 -1.30
C LEU A 41 7.88 -0.89 -1.36
N ALA A 42 6.82 -1.16 -2.15
CA ALA A 42 6.31 -2.51 -2.29
C ALA A 42 7.37 -3.48 -2.86
N LYS A 43 8.12 -3.04 -3.87
CA LYS A 43 9.23 -3.81 -4.46
C LYS A 43 10.39 -4.03 -3.47
N LYS A 44 10.78 -3.01 -2.70
CA LYS A 44 11.84 -3.11 -1.71
C LYS A 44 11.48 -4.08 -0.59
N VAL A 45 10.21 -4.07 -0.13
CA VAL A 45 9.73 -4.99 0.91
C VAL A 45 9.81 -6.45 0.48
N MET A 46 9.58 -6.76 -0.79
CA MET A 46 9.74 -8.14 -1.31
C MET A 46 11.15 -8.70 -1.09
N LEU A 47 12.15 -7.83 -1.02
CA LEU A 47 13.57 -8.21 -0.87
C LEU A 47 14.00 -8.31 0.59
N THR A 48 13.14 -8.03 1.56
CA THR A 48 13.45 -8.14 3.00
C THR A 48 13.18 -9.54 3.51
N ASP A 49 13.94 -9.97 4.50
CA ASP A 49 13.73 -11.28 5.17
C ASP A 49 12.71 -11.18 6.30
N SER A 50 12.45 -9.99 6.84
CA SER A 50 11.53 -9.78 7.96
C SER A 50 10.11 -10.24 7.63
N LYS A 51 9.52 -10.97 8.57
CA LYS A 51 8.13 -11.43 8.48
C LYS A 51 7.12 -10.32 8.77
N TYR A 52 7.50 -9.37 9.62
CA TYR A 52 6.64 -8.27 10.06
C TYR A 52 7.08 -6.96 9.43
N ILE A 53 6.13 -6.29 8.78
CA ILE A 53 6.34 -4.98 8.14
C ILE A 53 5.44 -3.97 8.83
N VAL A 54 6.03 -2.93 9.42
CA VAL A 54 5.26 -1.75 9.87
C VAL A 54 5.32 -0.71 8.77
N PHE A 55 4.18 -0.47 8.13
CA PHE A 55 4.08 0.42 6.98
C PHE A 55 3.45 1.76 7.35
N CYS A 56 4.24 2.84 7.23
CA CYS A 56 3.82 4.22 7.45
C CYS A 56 3.52 4.90 6.12
N GLY A 57 2.25 4.92 5.74
CA GLY A 57 1.76 5.49 4.49
C GLY A 57 0.24 5.46 4.41
N VAL A 58 -0.31 5.53 3.21
CA VAL A 58 -1.77 5.45 2.98
C VAL A 58 -2.22 4.01 2.65
N GLY A 59 -3.52 3.74 2.82
CA GLY A 59 -4.09 2.40 2.78
C GLY A 59 -3.69 1.58 1.55
N PHE A 60 -3.88 2.10 0.33
CA PHE A 60 -3.58 1.36 -0.90
C PHE A 60 -2.10 0.95 -1.03
N MET A 61 -1.18 1.68 -0.38
CA MET A 61 0.24 1.33 -0.38
C MET A 61 0.49 0.08 0.46
N GLY A 62 -0.10 0.03 1.67
CA GLY A 62 -0.05 -1.16 2.53
C GLY A 62 -0.71 -2.37 1.89
N GLU A 63 -1.84 -2.18 1.20
CA GLU A 63 -2.48 -3.22 0.39
C GLU A 63 -1.54 -3.72 -0.71
N SER A 64 -0.88 -2.82 -1.44
CA SER A 64 0.06 -3.18 -2.50
C SER A 64 1.24 -4.01 -1.95
N VAL A 65 1.78 -3.63 -0.79
CA VAL A 65 2.82 -4.42 -0.10
C VAL A 65 2.30 -5.80 0.26
N LYS A 66 1.08 -5.90 0.80
CA LYS A 66 0.49 -7.19 1.18
C LYS A 66 0.21 -8.09 -0.03
N VAL A 67 -0.25 -7.53 -1.14
CA VAL A 67 -0.50 -8.28 -2.39
C VAL A 67 0.81 -8.81 -2.97
N MET A 68 1.87 -8.00 -2.96
CA MET A 68 3.18 -8.38 -3.52
C MET A 68 4.01 -9.28 -2.59
N SER A 69 3.68 -9.30 -1.30
CA SER A 69 4.35 -10.14 -0.27
C SER A 69 3.29 -10.79 0.63
N PRO A 70 2.51 -11.75 0.10
CA PRO A 70 1.36 -12.32 0.80
C PRO A 70 1.75 -13.11 2.06
N GLU A 71 2.98 -13.59 2.15
CA GLU A 71 3.53 -14.31 3.31
C GLU A 71 3.86 -13.39 4.49
N LYS A 72 4.06 -12.08 4.23
CA LYS A 72 4.42 -11.10 5.27
C LYS A 72 3.18 -10.56 5.99
N THR A 73 3.35 -10.24 7.26
CA THR A 73 2.33 -9.53 8.05
C THR A 73 2.58 -8.03 7.93
N VAL A 74 1.66 -7.32 7.27
CA VAL A 74 1.73 -5.87 7.08
C VAL A 74 0.84 -5.17 8.10
N LEU A 75 1.43 -4.34 8.93
CA LEU A 75 0.77 -3.57 9.98
C LEU A 75 0.83 -2.08 9.62
N MET A 76 -0.29 -1.41 9.68
CA MET A 76 -0.37 0.04 9.49
C MET A 76 -0.77 0.70 10.82
N PRO A 77 0.10 1.50 11.47
CA PRO A 77 -0.21 2.14 12.75
C PRO A 77 -1.42 3.07 12.68
N LYS A 78 -1.63 3.68 11.51
CA LYS A 78 -2.80 4.51 11.21
C LYS A 78 -3.18 4.36 9.75
N ILE A 79 -4.44 4.07 9.50
CA ILE A 79 -4.97 4.03 8.14
C ILE A 79 -5.31 5.46 7.72
N ALA A 80 -4.55 5.99 6.78
CA ALA A 80 -4.85 7.22 6.08
C ALA A 80 -5.34 6.90 4.66
N CYS A 81 -6.15 7.78 4.08
CA CYS A 81 -6.68 7.59 2.74
C CYS A 81 -6.18 8.70 1.80
N CYS A 82 -5.71 8.29 0.63
CA CYS A 82 -5.42 9.22 -0.46
C CYS A 82 -6.72 9.64 -1.15
N ALA A 83 -6.92 10.94 -1.39
CA ALA A 83 -8.10 11.43 -2.10
C ALA A 83 -8.23 10.80 -3.50
N MET A 84 -7.13 10.61 -4.21
CA MET A 84 -7.13 9.95 -5.53
C MET A 84 -7.61 8.50 -5.46
N ALA A 85 -7.22 7.75 -4.43
CA ALA A 85 -7.66 6.38 -4.24
C ALA A 85 -9.16 6.23 -3.92
N ARG A 86 -9.83 7.34 -3.61
CA ARG A 86 -11.28 7.40 -3.34
C ARG A 86 -12.11 7.87 -4.53
N MET A 87 -11.46 8.20 -5.66
CA MET A 87 -12.16 8.68 -6.86
C MET A 87 -12.87 7.56 -7.61
N ILE A 88 -12.45 6.32 -7.40
CA ILE A 88 -13.07 5.13 -7.98
C ILE A 88 -13.15 4.04 -6.92
N ASP A 89 -14.30 3.41 -6.82
CA ASP A 89 -14.53 2.17 -6.09
C ASP A 89 -15.02 1.07 -7.05
N GLU A 90 -15.20 -0.15 -6.54
CA GLU A 90 -15.64 -1.30 -7.33
C GLU A 90 -17.01 -1.05 -7.94
N GLY A 91 -17.94 -0.48 -7.16
CA GLY A 91 -19.29 -0.22 -7.63
C GLY A 91 -19.32 0.78 -8.78
N TYR A 92 -18.49 1.83 -8.71
CA TYR A 92 -18.35 2.79 -9.81
C TYR A 92 -17.73 2.12 -11.06
N PHE A 93 -16.72 1.29 -10.88
CA PHE A 93 -16.10 0.54 -11.98
C PHE A 93 -17.12 -0.38 -12.66
N GLU A 94 -17.84 -1.21 -11.90
CA GLU A 94 -18.86 -2.14 -12.41
C GLU A 94 -19.98 -1.43 -13.17
N GLN A 95 -20.49 -0.31 -12.63
CA GLN A 95 -21.52 0.48 -13.30
C GLN A 95 -21.06 1.02 -14.66
N ASN A 96 -19.82 1.47 -14.76
CA ASN A 96 -19.29 1.99 -16.03
C ASN A 96 -18.97 0.85 -17.01
N LEU A 97 -18.46 -0.28 -16.53
CA LEU A 97 -18.27 -1.48 -17.34
C LEU A 97 -19.59 -1.95 -17.97
N LYS A 98 -20.67 -1.97 -17.17
CA LYS A 98 -22.01 -2.31 -17.64
C LYS A 98 -22.47 -1.36 -18.75
N LYS A 99 -22.30 -0.04 -18.60
CA LYS A 99 -22.65 0.94 -19.64
C LYS A 99 -21.88 0.73 -20.95
N ILE A 100 -20.60 0.37 -20.85
CA ILE A 100 -19.77 0.07 -22.03
C ILE A 100 -20.29 -1.18 -22.74
N ASN A 101 -20.64 -2.22 -22.00
CA ASN A 101 -21.21 -3.45 -22.54
C ASN A 101 -22.58 -3.20 -23.21
N GLU A 102 -23.45 -2.39 -22.57
CA GLU A 102 -24.73 -1.98 -23.15
C GLU A 102 -24.59 -1.17 -24.47
N ALA A 103 -23.45 -0.50 -24.63
CA ALA A 103 -23.08 0.17 -25.88
C ALA A 103 -22.51 -0.79 -26.95
N GLY A 104 -22.47 -2.09 -26.68
CA GLY A 104 -22.07 -3.14 -27.62
C GLY A 104 -20.59 -3.49 -27.60
N ILE A 105 -19.84 -3.08 -26.58
CA ILE A 105 -18.42 -3.44 -26.41
C ILE A 105 -18.32 -4.55 -25.36
N PRO A 106 -17.99 -5.80 -25.73
CA PRO A 106 -17.88 -6.91 -24.78
C PRO A 106 -16.58 -6.84 -23.97
N ASN A 107 -16.58 -7.51 -22.82
CA ASN A 107 -15.45 -7.45 -21.85
C ASN A 107 -14.11 -7.86 -22.46
N GLU A 108 -14.09 -8.84 -23.37
CA GLU A 108 -12.87 -9.30 -24.04
C GLU A 108 -12.19 -8.23 -24.91
N ASN A 109 -12.92 -7.16 -25.25
CA ASN A 109 -12.41 -6.02 -26.01
C ASN A 109 -12.05 -4.81 -25.12
N ILE A 110 -12.11 -4.97 -23.78
CA ILE A 110 -11.84 -3.91 -22.82
C ILE A 110 -10.55 -4.25 -22.06
N LEU A 111 -9.57 -3.35 -22.10
CA LEU A 111 -8.40 -3.40 -21.23
C LEU A 111 -8.52 -2.30 -20.17
N PRO A 112 -8.93 -2.61 -18.96
CA PRO A 112 -8.99 -1.63 -17.89
C PRO A 112 -7.58 -1.22 -17.45
N ILE A 113 -7.37 0.08 -17.30
CA ILE A 113 -6.12 0.66 -16.80
C ILE A 113 -6.45 1.56 -15.63
N THR A 114 -5.80 1.35 -14.50
CA THR A 114 -5.96 2.21 -13.32
C THR A 114 -4.61 2.73 -12.83
N TYR A 115 -4.66 3.88 -12.18
CA TYR A 115 -3.49 4.44 -11.51
C TYR A 115 -3.20 3.66 -10.22
N ILE A 116 -1.93 3.64 -9.78
CA ILE A 116 -1.55 2.88 -8.58
C ILE A 116 -2.30 3.33 -7.32
N ASN A 117 -2.68 4.61 -7.26
CA ASN A 117 -3.48 5.16 -6.17
C ASN A 117 -4.96 4.73 -6.27
N SER A 118 -5.20 3.44 -6.19
CA SER A 118 -6.52 2.82 -6.11
C SER A 118 -6.45 1.62 -5.15
N SER A 119 -7.61 1.18 -4.63
CA SER A 119 -7.66 0.01 -3.73
C SER A 119 -7.23 -1.28 -4.43
N ALA A 120 -6.85 -2.28 -3.66
CA ALA A 120 -6.60 -3.62 -4.19
C ALA A 120 -7.87 -4.20 -4.83
N ALA A 121 -9.04 -3.92 -4.27
CA ALA A 121 -10.32 -4.39 -4.77
C ALA A 121 -10.64 -3.85 -6.19
N VAL A 122 -10.34 -2.58 -6.47
CA VAL A 122 -10.49 -2.01 -7.83
C VAL A 122 -9.52 -2.62 -8.84
N LYS A 123 -8.36 -3.16 -8.37
CA LYS A 123 -7.34 -3.77 -9.23
C LYS A 123 -7.57 -5.26 -9.47
N ALA A 124 -8.39 -5.91 -8.64
CA ALA A 124 -8.72 -7.33 -8.74
C ALA A 124 -9.68 -7.60 -9.90
#